data_17ae6b5ee680078ff1044b120b637ba9
#
_entry.id   17ae6b5ee680078ff1044b120b637ba9
#
_cell.length_a   1.000
_cell.length_b   1.000
_cell.length_c   1.000
_cell.angle_alpha   90.00
_cell.angle_beta   90.00
_cell.angle_gamma   90.00
#
_symmetry.space_group_name_H-M   'P 1'
#
loop_
_entity.id
_entity.type
_entity.pdbx_description
1 polymer ?
#
loop_
_entity_poly.entity_id
_entity_poly.type
_entity_poly.pdbx_seq_one_letter_code
_entity_poly.pdbx_strand_id
1 'polypeptide(L)'
;PVFGILFYRARRFTQYIRLYRFCQEYFKKVKISSPPFTNCSNNPIILHRLKKHNTAAQEENHMNTDALLQGRFKDLANKAYQKNIYTFTNFLSASDLDIFYSILPDINHVPYQIFGGREGCDRVMIRFGSEDMTGYELPFPITILQITPLLDKFSDELTHRDVLGSLMNLGIEREMTGDIVMKESSRSGKRNTAYVFCVSSIADYITDNLTRIKHTNVRCIICPDDDLPDIVPTLEEFQCIAASERIDAAIASITKLSRSQTVALFREKKVFLNNRVLENNSYNLKPEDTLSIRGYGKFIYKGCGHETRKGRIYLTFERYV
;
A
#
# COMPACT_ATOMS: atom_id res chain seq x y z
N PRO A 1 24.66 -17.42 -3.04
CA PRO A 1 24.91 -16.13 -3.67
C PRO A 1 24.92 -16.18 -5.20
N VAL A 2 25.10 -17.37 -5.82
CA VAL A 2 25.25 -17.50 -7.28
C VAL A 2 23.90 -17.45 -8.01
N PHE A 3 22.81 -17.88 -7.39
CA PHE A 3 21.47 -17.90 -8.01
C PHE A 3 20.83 -16.51 -8.20
N GLY A 4 21.08 -15.58 -7.29
CA GLY A 4 20.53 -14.21 -7.39
C GLY A 4 21.12 -13.39 -8.55
N ILE A 5 22.38 -13.59 -8.86
CA ILE A 5 23.09 -12.91 -9.98
C ILE A 5 22.64 -13.49 -11.33
N LEU A 6 22.34 -14.76 -11.41
CA LEU A 6 21.79 -15.39 -12.62
C LEU A 6 20.39 -14.90 -12.96
N PHE A 7 19.51 -14.71 -11.96
CA PHE A 7 18.16 -14.19 -12.17
C PHE A 7 18.16 -12.70 -12.61
N TYR A 8 19.06 -11.89 -12.07
CA TYR A 8 19.20 -10.48 -12.47
C TYR A 8 19.78 -10.36 -13.89
N ARG A 9 20.72 -11.23 -14.27
CA ARG A 9 21.25 -11.31 -15.64
C ARG A 9 20.21 -11.85 -16.63
N ALA A 10 19.41 -12.84 -16.24
CA ALA A 10 18.36 -13.40 -17.10
C ALA A 10 17.25 -12.38 -17.41
N ARG A 11 16.80 -11.56 -16.44
CA ARG A 11 15.83 -10.48 -16.68
C ARG A 11 16.37 -9.41 -17.62
N ARG A 12 17.62 -9.00 -17.48
CA ARG A 12 18.27 -8.07 -18.44
C ARG A 12 18.40 -8.70 -19.82
N PHE A 13 18.74 -9.97 -19.92
CA PHE A 13 18.90 -10.68 -21.18
C PHE A 13 17.57 -10.84 -21.93
N THR A 14 16.49 -11.15 -21.23
CA THR A 14 15.14 -11.24 -21.81
C THR A 14 14.64 -9.86 -22.29
N GLN A 15 14.97 -8.80 -21.55
CA GLN A 15 14.65 -7.42 -21.94
C GLN A 15 15.44 -6.98 -23.17
N TYR A 16 16.72 -7.39 -23.27
CA TYR A 16 17.58 -7.15 -24.46
C TYR A 16 17.08 -7.91 -25.69
N ILE A 17 16.63 -9.17 -25.55
CA ILE A 17 16.08 -9.96 -26.65
C ILE A 17 14.76 -9.36 -27.16
N ARG A 18 13.88 -8.87 -26.26
CA ARG A 18 12.64 -8.17 -26.65
C ARG A 18 12.95 -6.87 -27.37
N LEU A 19 13.92 -6.09 -26.89
CA LEU A 19 14.37 -4.85 -27.53
C LEU A 19 14.95 -5.13 -28.91
N TYR A 20 15.76 -6.16 -29.04
CA TYR A 20 16.38 -6.57 -30.31
C TYR A 20 15.35 -7.03 -31.35
N ARG A 21 14.38 -7.86 -30.96
CA ARG A 21 13.28 -8.28 -31.86
C ARG A 21 12.42 -7.09 -32.29
N PHE A 22 12.09 -6.17 -31.39
CA PHE A 22 11.32 -4.98 -31.71
C PHE A 22 12.08 -4.05 -32.67
N CYS A 23 13.38 -3.84 -32.46
CA CYS A 23 14.22 -3.07 -33.40
C CYS A 23 14.27 -3.74 -34.77
N GLN A 24 14.45 -5.05 -34.86
CA GLN A 24 14.47 -5.79 -36.11
C GLN A 24 13.14 -5.69 -36.89
N GLU A 25 12.00 -5.81 -36.21
CA GLU A 25 10.67 -5.64 -36.83
C GLU A 25 10.42 -4.19 -37.27
N TYR A 26 10.88 -3.21 -36.49
CA TYR A 26 10.77 -1.80 -36.84
C TYR A 26 11.59 -1.44 -38.09
N PHE A 27 12.84 -1.91 -38.15
CA PHE A 27 13.70 -1.65 -39.32
C PHE A 27 13.19 -2.37 -40.58
N LYS A 28 12.59 -3.55 -40.45
CA LYS A 28 11.93 -4.23 -41.58
C LYS A 28 10.71 -3.44 -42.08
N LYS A 29 9.92 -2.82 -41.21
CA LYS A 29 8.74 -2.02 -41.61
C LYS A 29 9.10 -0.68 -42.26
N VAL A 30 10.23 -0.07 -41.88
CA VAL A 30 10.63 1.27 -42.34
C VAL A 30 11.59 1.21 -43.51
N LYS A 31 11.96 0.02 -44.01
CA LYS A 31 12.91 -0.19 -45.16
C LYS A 31 14.27 0.55 -45.00
N ILE A 32 14.77 0.70 -43.79
CA ILE A 32 16.07 1.31 -43.50
C ILE A 32 17.07 0.17 -43.23
N SER A 33 18.26 0.24 -43.86
CA SER A 33 19.36 -0.69 -43.55
C SER A 33 19.74 -0.57 -42.08
N SER A 34 19.85 -1.70 -41.39
CA SER A 34 20.13 -1.78 -39.95
C SER A 34 21.45 -1.05 -39.60
N PRO A 35 21.43 -0.08 -38.65
CA PRO A 35 22.66 0.53 -38.16
C PRO A 35 23.44 -0.45 -37.27
N PRO A 36 24.75 -0.28 -37.12
CA PRO A 36 25.57 -1.12 -36.23
C PRO A 36 25.14 -1.00 -34.78
N PHE A 37 25.29 -2.06 -34.03
CA PHE A 37 24.77 -2.39 -32.69
C PHE A 37 24.91 -1.32 -31.59
N THR A 38 25.72 -0.32 -31.76
CA THR A 38 26.11 0.62 -30.69
C THR A 38 25.19 1.82 -30.49
N ASN A 39 24.23 2.09 -31.38
CA ASN A 39 23.47 3.35 -31.36
C ASN A 39 21.96 3.25 -31.05
N CYS A 40 21.40 2.06 -30.86
CA CYS A 40 19.96 1.91 -30.60
C CYS A 40 19.52 2.33 -29.20
N SER A 41 20.40 2.27 -28.20
CA SER A 41 20.05 2.55 -26.79
C SER A 41 19.90 4.03 -26.46
N ASN A 42 20.42 4.95 -27.30
CA ASN A 42 20.41 6.39 -27.02
C ASN A 42 19.57 7.21 -28.01
N ASN A 43 18.79 6.59 -28.91
CA ASN A 43 17.94 7.34 -29.81
C ASN A 43 16.67 7.81 -29.09
N PRO A 44 16.44 9.13 -28.91
CA PRO A 44 15.33 9.68 -28.13
C PRO A 44 13.96 9.31 -28.71
N ILE A 45 13.82 9.08 -30.00
CA ILE A 45 12.57 8.69 -30.67
C ILE A 45 12.21 7.23 -30.31
N ILE A 46 13.21 6.35 -30.30
CA ILE A 46 13.03 4.94 -29.94
C ILE A 46 12.73 4.82 -28.43
N LEU A 47 13.45 5.56 -27.59
CA LEU A 47 13.22 5.63 -26.14
C LEU A 47 11.84 6.20 -25.81
N HIS A 48 11.37 7.23 -26.51
CA HIS A 48 10.04 7.80 -26.31
C HIS A 48 8.93 6.83 -26.71
N ARG A 49 9.08 6.11 -27.83
CA ARG A 49 8.09 5.09 -28.26
C ARG A 49 8.09 3.86 -27.37
N LEU A 50 9.26 3.41 -26.88
CA LEU A 50 9.36 2.31 -25.91
C LEU A 50 8.73 2.69 -24.57
N LYS A 51 8.91 3.92 -24.10
CA LYS A 51 8.22 4.42 -22.90
C LYS A 51 6.70 4.43 -23.12
N LYS A 52 6.22 4.90 -24.26
CA LYS A 52 4.78 4.96 -24.58
C LYS A 52 4.17 3.56 -24.75
N HIS A 53 4.92 2.58 -25.28
CA HIS A 53 4.47 1.19 -25.38
C HIS A 53 4.46 0.48 -24.02
N ASN A 54 5.45 0.77 -23.15
CA ASN A 54 5.49 0.24 -21.80
C ASN A 54 4.36 0.84 -20.91
N THR A 55 4.05 2.13 -21.07
CA THR A 55 2.92 2.76 -20.37
C THR A 55 1.58 2.17 -20.84
N ALA A 56 1.35 2.02 -22.14
CA ALA A 56 0.12 1.43 -22.66
C ALA A 56 -0.07 -0.04 -22.21
N ALA A 57 1.00 -0.86 -22.22
CA ALA A 57 0.94 -2.23 -21.75
C ALA A 57 0.75 -2.33 -20.22
N GLN A 58 1.26 -1.35 -19.46
CA GLN A 58 1.03 -1.25 -18.01
C GLN A 58 -0.40 -0.80 -17.69
N GLU A 59 -0.96 0.14 -18.47
CA GLU A 59 -2.35 0.59 -18.34
C GLU A 59 -3.33 -0.52 -18.70
N GLU A 60 -3.07 -1.30 -19.74
CA GLU A 60 -3.90 -2.43 -20.17
C GLU A 60 -3.88 -3.57 -19.13
N ASN A 61 -2.72 -3.89 -18.56
CA ASN A 61 -2.60 -4.84 -17.45
C ASN A 61 -3.30 -4.33 -16.18
N HIS A 62 -3.25 -3.04 -15.90
CA HIS A 62 -3.89 -2.45 -14.73
C HIS A 62 -5.42 -2.47 -14.87
N MET A 63 -5.97 -2.09 -16.04
CA MET A 63 -7.40 -2.16 -16.33
C MET A 63 -7.94 -3.59 -16.23
N ASN A 64 -7.17 -4.59 -16.67
CA ASN A 64 -7.58 -5.99 -16.57
C ASN A 64 -7.60 -6.47 -15.11
N THR A 65 -6.64 -6.04 -14.29
CA THR A 65 -6.59 -6.34 -12.85
C THR A 65 -7.75 -5.69 -12.10
N ASP A 66 -8.08 -4.43 -12.41
CA ASP A 66 -9.18 -3.70 -11.79
C ASP A 66 -10.54 -4.35 -12.13
N ALA A 67 -10.75 -4.77 -13.38
CA ALA A 67 -11.96 -5.46 -13.80
C ALA A 67 -12.13 -6.83 -13.11
N LEU A 68 -11.05 -7.57 -12.91
CA LEU A 68 -11.06 -8.83 -12.16
C LEU A 68 -11.43 -8.60 -10.68
N LEU A 69 -10.89 -7.56 -10.07
CA LEU A 69 -11.19 -7.21 -8.68
C LEU A 69 -12.64 -6.75 -8.51
N GLN A 70 -13.16 -5.94 -9.45
CA GLN A 70 -14.58 -5.57 -9.50
C GLN A 70 -15.49 -6.80 -9.58
N GLY A 71 -15.15 -7.75 -10.47
CA GLY A 71 -15.88 -9.02 -10.61
C GLY A 71 -15.91 -9.79 -9.29
N ARG A 72 -14.75 -9.93 -8.63
CA ARG A 72 -14.63 -10.61 -7.33
C ARG A 72 -15.51 -9.97 -6.23
N PHE A 73 -15.57 -8.65 -6.16
CA PHE A 73 -16.43 -7.97 -5.20
C PHE A 73 -17.91 -8.22 -5.48
N LYS A 74 -18.35 -8.15 -6.76
CA LYS A 74 -19.72 -8.45 -7.15
C LYS A 74 -20.09 -9.89 -6.84
N ASP A 75 -19.20 -10.84 -7.09
CA ASP A 75 -19.43 -12.26 -6.80
C ASP A 75 -19.57 -12.52 -5.29
N LEU A 76 -18.72 -11.89 -4.45
CA LEU A 76 -18.83 -12.00 -3.00
C LEU A 76 -20.13 -11.38 -2.48
N ALA A 77 -20.51 -10.19 -2.95
CA ALA A 77 -21.74 -9.52 -2.58
C ALA A 77 -22.98 -10.35 -2.99
N ASN A 78 -23.02 -10.81 -4.24
CA ASN A 78 -24.10 -11.66 -4.75
C ASN A 78 -24.21 -12.98 -3.98
N LYS A 79 -23.08 -13.62 -3.67
CA LYS A 79 -23.07 -14.85 -2.87
C LYS A 79 -23.60 -14.63 -1.47
N ALA A 80 -23.24 -13.51 -0.82
CA ALA A 80 -23.76 -13.15 0.48
C ALA A 80 -25.28 -13.00 0.44
N TYR A 81 -25.78 -12.23 -0.52
CA TYR A 81 -27.21 -11.94 -0.67
C TYR A 81 -28.04 -13.19 -1.01
N GLN A 82 -27.60 -13.97 -2.02
CA GLN A 82 -28.36 -15.14 -2.49
C GLN A 82 -28.42 -16.28 -1.48
N LYS A 83 -27.39 -16.42 -0.64
CA LYS A 83 -27.26 -17.54 0.31
C LYS A 83 -27.55 -17.14 1.75
N ASN A 84 -27.81 -15.87 2.02
CA ASN A 84 -27.97 -15.31 3.38
C ASN A 84 -26.78 -15.70 4.30
N ILE A 85 -25.56 -15.51 3.81
CA ILE A 85 -24.32 -15.79 4.55
C ILE A 85 -23.39 -14.59 4.52
N TYR A 86 -22.49 -14.51 5.49
CA TYR A 86 -21.38 -13.57 5.40
C TYR A 86 -20.33 -14.04 4.37
N THR A 87 -19.79 -13.09 3.62
CA THR A 87 -18.60 -13.30 2.80
C THR A 87 -17.59 -12.20 3.07
N PHE A 88 -16.30 -12.51 2.89
CA PHE A 88 -15.20 -11.62 3.21
C PHE A 88 -14.24 -11.48 2.04
N THR A 89 -13.64 -10.30 1.91
CA THR A 89 -12.45 -10.12 1.07
C THR A 89 -11.21 -10.49 1.88
N ASN A 90 -10.06 -10.60 1.21
CA ASN A 90 -8.77 -10.47 1.86
C ASN A 90 -8.50 -9.00 2.21
N PHE A 91 -7.32 -8.68 2.79
CA PHE A 91 -6.93 -7.31 3.09
C PHE A 91 -6.71 -6.51 1.81
N LEU A 92 -7.42 -5.41 1.70
CA LEU A 92 -7.40 -4.48 0.58
C LEU A 92 -6.50 -3.28 0.90
N SER A 93 -5.87 -2.75 -0.12
CA SER A 93 -5.20 -1.44 -0.07
C SER A 93 -6.19 -0.31 -0.34
N ALA A 94 -5.76 0.94 -0.08
CA ALA A 94 -6.58 2.11 -0.43
C ALA A 94 -6.93 2.18 -1.94
N SER A 95 -6.07 1.66 -2.83
CA SER A 95 -6.37 1.57 -4.26
C SER A 95 -7.49 0.57 -4.56
N ASP A 96 -7.47 -0.57 -3.87
CA ASP A 96 -8.49 -1.61 -4.04
C ASP A 96 -9.84 -1.15 -3.49
N LEU A 97 -9.83 -0.35 -2.41
CA LEU A 97 -11.02 0.30 -1.89
C LEU A 97 -11.62 1.32 -2.85
N ASP A 98 -10.79 2.07 -3.58
CA ASP A 98 -11.27 3.00 -4.59
C ASP A 98 -12.01 2.26 -5.71
N ILE A 99 -11.50 1.08 -6.13
CA ILE A 99 -12.17 0.19 -7.08
C ILE A 99 -13.50 -0.31 -6.49
N PHE A 100 -13.52 -0.72 -5.21
CA PHE A 100 -14.73 -1.15 -4.53
C PHE A 100 -15.80 -0.05 -4.51
N TYR A 101 -15.43 1.18 -4.16
CA TYR A 101 -16.37 2.30 -4.15
C TYR A 101 -16.95 2.62 -5.53
N SER A 102 -16.22 2.34 -6.60
CA SER A 102 -16.72 2.55 -7.97
C SER A 102 -17.88 1.63 -8.35
N ILE A 103 -18.00 0.45 -7.72
CA ILE A 103 -19.03 -0.55 -8.00
C ILE A 103 -20.21 -0.55 -7.00
N LEU A 104 -20.16 0.33 -5.99
CA LEU A 104 -21.26 0.41 -4.99
C LEU A 104 -22.64 0.56 -5.60
N PRO A 105 -22.86 1.35 -6.69
CA PRO A 105 -24.18 1.42 -7.32
C PRO A 105 -24.72 0.07 -7.79
N ASP A 106 -23.84 -0.88 -8.17
CA ASP A 106 -24.23 -2.18 -8.70
C ASP A 106 -24.59 -3.18 -7.59
N ILE A 107 -24.10 -2.95 -6.36
CA ILE A 107 -24.28 -3.84 -5.20
C ILE A 107 -24.94 -3.14 -4.00
N ASN A 108 -25.66 -2.04 -4.24
CA ASN A 108 -26.27 -1.20 -3.20
C ASN A 108 -27.33 -1.91 -2.34
N HIS A 109 -27.84 -3.04 -2.81
CA HIS A 109 -28.82 -3.89 -2.12
C HIS A 109 -28.17 -4.83 -1.09
N VAL A 110 -26.83 -4.92 -1.06
CA VAL A 110 -26.10 -5.82 -0.13
C VAL A 110 -25.43 -4.97 0.96
N PRO A 111 -25.81 -5.18 2.24
CA PRO A 111 -25.14 -4.51 3.34
C PRO A 111 -23.66 -4.94 3.40
N TYR A 112 -22.80 -4.00 3.74
CA TYR A 112 -21.37 -4.26 3.91
C TYR A 112 -20.80 -3.48 5.08
N GLN A 113 -19.67 -3.98 5.61
CA GLN A 113 -18.86 -3.32 6.62
C GLN A 113 -17.39 -3.40 6.25
N ILE A 114 -16.64 -2.36 6.58
CA ILE A 114 -15.19 -2.27 6.34
C ILE A 114 -14.48 -2.22 7.68
N PHE A 115 -13.51 -3.09 7.89
CA PHE A 115 -12.73 -3.15 9.12
C PHE A 115 -11.35 -3.75 8.88
N GLY A 116 -10.33 -3.26 9.59
CA GLY A 116 -8.93 -3.71 9.44
C GLY A 116 -8.36 -4.36 10.70
N GLY A 117 -9.21 -4.61 11.72
CA GLY A 117 -8.79 -5.13 13.02
C GLY A 117 -8.68 -4.05 14.11
N ARG A 118 -8.60 -2.77 13.75
CA ARG A 118 -8.68 -1.60 14.61
C ARG A 118 -9.15 -0.38 13.81
N GLU A 119 -9.45 0.72 14.48
CA GLU A 119 -9.72 1.99 13.81
C GLU A 119 -8.46 2.55 13.12
N GLY A 120 -8.65 3.22 12.01
CA GLY A 120 -7.58 3.89 11.27
C GLY A 120 -6.58 2.98 10.57
N CYS A 121 -6.91 1.70 10.33
CA CYS A 121 -6.08 0.81 9.53
C CYS A 121 -5.95 1.29 8.09
N ASP A 122 -4.76 1.11 7.51
CA ASP A 122 -4.49 1.38 6.08
C ASP A 122 -4.95 0.22 5.19
N ARG A 123 -4.93 -0.98 5.73
CA ARG A 123 -5.40 -2.18 5.06
C ARG A 123 -6.62 -2.73 5.79
N VAL A 124 -7.66 -2.98 5.03
CA VAL A 124 -8.96 -3.38 5.57
C VAL A 124 -9.55 -4.54 4.78
N MET A 125 -10.45 -5.26 5.41
CA MET A 125 -11.31 -6.26 4.77
C MET A 125 -12.71 -5.70 4.60
N ILE A 126 -13.44 -6.20 3.63
CA ILE A 126 -14.87 -5.94 3.46
C ILE A 126 -15.61 -7.22 3.83
N ARG A 127 -16.58 -7.09 4.72
CA ARG A 127 -17.59 -8.10 5.03
C ARG A 127 -18.89 -7.74 4.33
N PHE A 128 -19.42 -8.60 3.50
CA PHE A 128 -20.75 -8.48 2.94
C PHE A 128 -21.74 -9.30 3.75
N GLY A 129 -22.92 -8.76 3.98
CA GLY A 129 -23.97 -9.33 4.81
C GLY A 129 -24.17 -8.54 6.12
N SER A 130 -25.29 -8.76 6.76
CA SER A 130 -25.64 -8.20 8.06
C SER A 130 -26.32 -9.24 8.93
N GLU A 131 -26.42 -8.97 10.24
CA GLU A 131 -27.13 -9.81 11.18
C GLU A 131 -28.61 -9.98 10.78
N ASP A 132 -29.27 -8.91 10.34
CA ASP A 132 -30.67 -8.96 9.89
C ASP A 132 -30.87 -9.93 8.71
N MET A 133 -29.86 -10.08 7.86
CA MET A 133 -29.91 -10.95 6.68
C MET A 133 -29.58 -12.41 7.03
N THR A 134 -28.65 -12.64 7.96
CA THR A 134 -28.10 -13.97 8.26
C THR A 134 -28.69 -14.61 9.52
N GLY A 135 -29.24 -13.80 10.43
CA GLY A 135 -29.76 -14.24 11.72
C GLY A 135 -28.69 -14.42 12.81
N TYR A 136 -27.44 -14.07 12.54
CA TYR A 136 -26.33 -14.10 13.50
C TYR A 136 -25.26 -13.09 13.13
N GLU A 137 -24.45 -12.67 14.09
CA GLU A 137 -23.26 -11.85 13.81
C GLU A 137 -22.03 -12.74 13.66
N LEU A 138 -21.21 -12.46 12.65
CA LEU A 138 -19.93 -13.13 12.41
C LEU A 138 -18.80 -12.09 12.43
N PRO A 139 -17.82 -12.22 13.35
CA PRO A 139 -16.69 -11.29 13.40
C PRO A 139 -15.82 -11.41 12.14
N PHE A 140 -15.03 -10.37 11.89
CA PHE A 140 -14.03 -10.43 10.82
C PHE A 140 -12.99 -11.51 11.12
N PRO A 141 -12.57 -12.30 10.12
CA PRO A 141 -11.56 -13.35 10.29
C PRO A 141 -10.15 -12.73 10.36
N ILE A 142 -9.92 -11.86 11.32
CA ILE A 142 -8.66 -11.15 11.54
C ILE A 142 -8.07 -11.62 12.86
N THR A 143 -6.81 -12.02 12.82
CA THR A 143 -6.02 -12.38 14.01
C THR A 143 -4.84 -11.42 14.11
N ILE A 144 -4.52 -11.01 15.32
CA ILE A 144 -3.39 -10.15 15.63
C ILE A 144 -2.26 -11.01 16.20
N LEU A 145 -1.10 -10.91 15.59
CA LEU A 145 0.12 -11.58 16.01
C LEU A 145 1.05 -10.60 16.68
N GLN A 146 1.63 -10.97 17.82
CA GLN A 146 2.73 -10.24 18.44
C GLN A 146 4.05 -10.94 18.12
N ILE A 147 5.00 -10.17 17.61
CA ILE A 147 6.35 -10.61 17.29
C ILE A 147 7.32 -9.87 18.20
N THR A 148 8.05 -10.62 19.01
CA THR A 148 9.04 -10.07 19.95
C THR A 148 10.38 -10.78 19.79
N PRO A 149 11.53 -10.11 20.04
CA PRO A 149 12.82 -10.77 20.02
C PRO A 149 12.93 -11.78 21.18
N LEU A 150 13.56 -12.91 20.95
CA LEU A 150 13.85 -13.88 22.02
C LEU A 150 14.84 -13.31 23.06
N LEU A 151 15.84 -12.56 22.60
CA LEU A 151 16.85 -11.91 23.40
C LEU A 151 16.95 -10.43 23.02
N ASP A 152 16.35 -9.57 23.80
CA ASP A 152 16.22 -8.13 23.54
C ASP A 152 17.58 -7.43 23.43
N LYS A 153 18.55 -7.84 24.28
CA LYS A 153 19.91 -7.26 24.31
C LYS A 153 20.65 -7.36 22.97
N PHE A 154 20.43 -8.44 22.21
CA PHE A 154 21.12 -8.73 20.94
C PHE A 154 20.22 -8.53 19.72
N SER A 155 19.05 -7.93 19.91
CA SER A 155 18.13 -7.68 18.81
C SER A 155 18.54 -6.46 18.00
N ASP A 156 18.28 -6.52 16.70
CA ASP A 156 18.30 -5.37 15.81
C ASP A 156 17.10 -4.46 16.10
N GLU A 157 17.19 -3.20 15.70
CA GLU A 157 16.00 -2.41 15.46
C GLU A 157 15.31 -2.92 14.20
N LEU A 158 14.03 -3.24 14.34
CA LEU A 158 13.22 -3.76 13.26
C LEU A 158 12.34 -2.66 12.66
N THR A 159 12.22 -2.69 11.36
CA THR A 159 11.31 -1.79 10.63
C THR A 159 10.10 -2.58 10.10
N HIS A 160 9.03 -1.87 9.79
CA HIS A 160 7.88 -2.44 9.08
C HIS A 160 8.30 -3.26 7.84
N ARG A 161 9.29 -2.79 7.07
CA ARG A 161 9.79 -3.49 5.87
C ARG A 161 10.47 -4.81 6.18
N ASP A 162 11.18 -4.88 7.31
CA ASP A 162 11.88 -6.10 7.72
C ASP A 162 10.88 -7.20 8.09
N VAL A 163 9.84 -6.82 8.85
CA VAL A 163 8.75 -7.73 9.22
C VAL A 163 7.99 -8.18 7.97
N LEU A 164 7.55 -7.25 7.13
CA LEU A 164 6.84 -7.55 5.89
C LEU A 164 7.67 -8.45 4.96
N GLY A 165 8.96 -8.13 4.79
CA GLY A 165 9.86 -8.94 3.97
C GLY A 165 10.00 -10.36 4.48
N SER A 166 10.04 -10.56 5.79
CA SER A 166 10.11 -11.89 6.40
C SER A 166 8.82 -12.69 6.19
N LEU A 167 7.64 -12.06 6.28
CA LEU A 167 6.36 -12.70 5.96
C LEU A 167 6.28 -13.09 4.48
N MET A 168 6.71 -12.21 3.56
CA MET A 168 6.74 -12.53 2.13
C MET A 168 7.72 -13.67 1.81
N ASN A 169 8.83 -13.78 2.55
CA ASN A 169 9.78 -14.89 2.40
C ASN A 169 9.21 -16.26 2.85
N LEU A 170 8.18 -16.26 3.71
CA LEU A 170 7.42 -17.47 4.05
C LEU A 170 6.42 -17.87 2.94
N GLY A 171 6.35 -17.15 1.83
CA GLY A 171 5.41 -17.39 0.75
C GLY A 171 4.01 -16.80 0.97
N ILE A 172 3.84 -15.97 1.99
CA ILE A 172 2.55 -15.34 2.31
C ILE A 172 2.30 -14.18 1.33
N GLU A 173 1.13 -14.18 0.70
CA GLU A 173 0.72 -13.10 -0.18
C GLU A 173 0.36 -11.83 0.61
N ARG A 174 0.64 -10.65 0.02
CA ARG A 174 0.42 -9.37 0.69
C ARG A 174 -1.05 -9.15 1.10
N GLU A 175 -1.99 -9.70 0.35
CA GLU A 175 -3.43 -9.61 0.64
C GLU A 175 -3.87 -10.42 1.87
N MET A 176 -3.05 -11.38 2.32
CA MET A 176 -3.31 -12.14 3.54
C MET A 176 -2.89 -11.40 4.81
N THR A 177 -2.19 -10.27 4.67
CA THR A 177 -1.70 -9.47 5.80
C THR A 177 -2.26 -8.04 5.76
N GLY A 178 -2.71 -7.58 6.90
CA GLY A 178 -3.17 -6.21 7.14
C GLY A 178 -2.04 -5.25 7.48
N ASP A 179 -2.28 -4.39 8.45
CA ASP A 179 -1.29 -3.46 8.99
C ASP A 179 -0.22 -4.19 9.81
N ILE A 180 0.94 -3.57 9.86
CA ILE A 180 2.05 -3.95 10.74
C ILE A 180 2.38 -2.73 11.57
N VAL A 181 2.21 -2.82 12.89
CA VAL A 181 2.50 -1.72 13.82
C VAL A 181 3.76 -2.05 14.60
N MET A 182 4.74 -1.17 14.52
CA MET A 182 5.99 -1.30 15.29
C MET A 182 5.87 -0.58 16.61
N LYS A 183 6.33 -1.22 17.68
CA LYS A 183 6.39 -0.65 19.03
C LYS A 183 7.79 -0.78 19.61
N GLU A 184 8.10 0.11 20.55
CA GLU A 184 9.30 0.00 21.36
C GLU A 184 9.13 -1.10 22.40
N SER A 185 10.19 -1.88 22.60
CA SER A 185 10.25 -2.84 23.69
C SER A 185 10.31 -2.09 25.02
N SER A 186 9.43 -2.41 25.94
CA SER A 186 9.44 -1.87 27.31
C SER A 186 10.71 -2.21 28.09
N ARG A 187 11.49 -3.20 27.62
CA ARG A 187 12.73 -3.65 28.31
C ARG A 187 13.98 -2.91 27.82
N SER A 188 14.07 -2.60 26.53
CA SER A 188 15.30 -2.03 25.93
C SER A 188 15.10 -0.64 25.33
N GLY A 189 13.85 -0.18 25.18
CA GLY A 189 13.53 1.03 24.44
C GLY A 189 13.78 0.92 22.92
N LYS A 190 14.23 -0.25 22.43
CA LYS A 190 14.44 -0.49 21.01
C LYS A 190 13.10 -0.74 20.31
N ARG A 191 12.97 -0.25 19.10
CA ARG A 191 11.82 -0.52 18.23
C ARG A 191 11.97 -1.89 17.58
N ASN A 192 11.60 -2.94 18.30
CA ASN A 192 11.81 -4.33 17.89
C ASN A 192 10.62 -5.24 18.17
N THR A 193 9.51 -4.70 18.65
CA THR A 193 8.23 -5.40 18.82
C THR A 193 7.31 -5.04 17.67
N ALA A 194 6.71 -6.03 17.03
CA ALA A 194 5.76 -5.82 15.93
C ALA A 194 4.42 -6.49 16.24
N TYR A 195 3.33 -5.81 15.88
CA TYR A 195 1.98 -6.37 15.82
C TYR A 195 1.57 -6.48 14.37
N VAL A 196 1.20 -7.68 13.95
CA VAL A 196 0.82 -8.00 12.58
C VAL A 196 -0.64 -8.43 12.55
N PHE A 197 -1.43 -7.73 11.78
CA PHE A 197 -2.79 -8.13 11.49
C PHE A 197 -2.77 -9.11 10.31
N CYS A 198 -3.40 -10.26 10.43
CA CYS A 198 -3.45 -11.25 9.35
C CYS A 198 -4.83 -11.93 9.27
N VAL A 199 -5.10 -12.56 8.13
CA VAL A 199 -6.26 -13.44 8.00
C VAL A 199 -6.11 -14.59 8.97
N SER A 200 -7.14 -14.91 9.74
CA SER A 200 -7.07 -15.92 10.83
C SER A 200 -6.59 -17.29 10.34
N SER A 201 -6.91 -17.66 9.09
CA SER A 201 -6.52 -18.97 8.54
C SER A 201 -5.01 -19.18 8.35
N ILE A 202 -4.20 -18.11 8.38
CA ILE A 202 -2.72 -18.21 8.25
C ILE A 202 -1.99 -17.92 9.56
N ALA A 203 -2.70 -17.59 10.64
CA ALA A 203 -2.10 -17.17 11.90
C ALA A 203 -1.19 -18.25 12.49
N ASP A 204 -1.66 -19.50 12.59
CA ASP A 204 -0.88 -20.62 13.09
C ASP A 204 0.35 -20.89 12.22
N TYR A 205 0.20 -20.84 10.90
CA TYR A 205 1.33 -21.01 9.99
C TYR A 205 2.43 -19.96 10.23
N ILE A 206 2.05 -18.70 10.47
CA ILE A 206 3.01 -17.64 10.77
C ILE A 206 3.70 -17.90 12.11
N THR A 207 2.93 -18.25 13.16
CA THR A 207 3.49 -18.48 14.51
C THR A 207 4.50 -19.62 14.51
N ASP A 208 4.25 -20.68 13.74
CA ASP A 208 5.10 -21.86 13.67
C ASP A 208 6.38 -21.65 12.84
N ASN A 209 6.30 -20.77 11.81
CA ASN A 209 7.38 -20.66 10.83
C ASN A 209 8.19 -19.36 10.93
N LEU A 210 7.68 -18.29 11.53
CA LEU A 210 8.40 -17.03 11.66
C LEU A 210 9.34 -17.06 12.87
N THR A 211 10.52 -17.59 12.71
CA THR A 211 11.52 -17.74 13.78
C THR A 211 12.61 -16.67 13.77
N ARG A 212 12.75 -15.92 12.64
CA ARG A 212 13.84 -14.94 12.48
C ARG A 212 13.45 -13.80 11.55
N ILE A 213 13.86 -12.57 11.95
CA ILE A 213 13.77 -11.35 11.13
C ILE A 213 15.17 -10.71 11.11
N LYS A 214 15.76 -10.50 9.92
CA LYS A 214 17.19 -10.11 9.77
C LYS A 214 18.12 -11.05 10.55
N HIS A 215 18.83 -10.51 11.55
CA HIS A 215 19.71 -11.25 12.43
C HIS A 215 19.08 -11.57 13.78
N THR A 216 17.85 -11.08 14.03
CA THR A 216 17.14 -11.23 15.30
C THR A 216 16.26 -12.49 15.28
N ASN A 217 16.51 -13.43 16.21
CA ASN A 217 15.58 -14.52 16.47
C ASN A 217 14.37 -13.98 17.21
N VAL A 218 13.18 -14.33 16.74
CA VAL A 218 11.90 -13.81 17.25
C VAL A 218 10.99 -14.94 17.74
N ARG A 219 10.08 -14.55 18.64
CA ARG A 219 8.92 -15.33 19.02
C ARG A 219 7.69 -14.66 18.42
N CYS A 220 6.84 -15.43 17.76
CA CYS A 220 5.55 -15.01 17.26
C CYS A 220 4.44 -15.71 18.06
N ILE A 221 3.48 -14.97 18.57
CA ILE A 221 2.32 -15.50 19.31
C ILE A 221 1.05 -14.81 18.84
N ILE A 222 -0.08 -15.51 18.94
CA ILE A 222 -1.40 -14.92 18.77
C ILE A 222 -1.72 -14.07 20.00
N CYS A 223 -2.11 -12.80 19.78
CA CYS A 223 -2.61 -11.96 20.87
C CYS A 223 -3.98 -12.46 21.29
N PRO A 224 -4.22 -12.69 22.60
CA PRO A 224 -5.56 -12.92 23.11
C PRO A 224 -6.45 -11.68 22.90
N ASP A 225 -7.74 -11.88 22.60
CA ASP A 225 -8.67 -10.78 22.36
C ASP A 225 -8.84 -9.87 23.59
N ASP A 226 -8.73 -10.46 24.81
CA ASP A 226 -8.86 -9.74 26.09
C ASP A 226 -7.59 -8.92 26.47
N ASP A 227 -6.48 -9.16 25.81
CA ASP A 227 -5.16 -8.60 26.13
C ASP A 227 -4.57 -7.83 24.93
N LEU A 228 -5.44 -7.30 24.06
CA LEU A 228 -4.99 -6.47 22.95
C LEU A 228 -4.33 -5.21 23.51
N PRO A 229 -3.00 -5.07 23.39
CA PRO A 229 -2.35 -3.86 23.81
C PRO A 229 -2.91 -2.70 23.00
N ASP A 230 -2.80 -1.51 23.56
CA ASP A 230 -3.13 -0.28 22.84
C ASP A 230 -2.22 -0.15 21.61
N ILE A 231 -2.65 -0.80 20.51
CA ILE A 231 -1.93 -0.83 19.24
C ILE A 231 -2.27 0.45 18.46
N VAL A 232 -2.30 1.58 19.14
CA VAL A 232 -2.43 2.88 18.49
C VAL A 232 -1.10 3.25 17.85
N PRO A 233 -1.08 3.65 16.58
CA PRO A 233 0.14 4.18 15.98
C PRO A 233 0.63 5.38 16.78
N THR A 234 1.94 5.48 16.94
CA THR A 234 2.52 6.69 17.51
C THR A 234 2.35 7.82 16.52
N LEU A 235 1.73 8.92 16.96
CA LEU A 235 1.59 10.14 16.16
C LEU A 235 2.60 11.18 16.63
N GLU A 236 3.27 11.80 15.71
CA GLU A 236 4.22 12.88 15.95
C GLU A 236 3.71 14.17 15.30
N GLU A 237 3.42 15.18 16.13
CA GLU A 237 3.01 16.47 15.63
C GLU A 237 4.19 17.23 15.01
N PHE A 238 3.98 17.82 13.85
CA PHE A 238 4.95 18.71 13.23
C PHE A 238 4.24 19.84 12.45
N GLN A 239 5.00 20.90 12.20
CA GLN A 239 4.53 22.04 11.43
C GLN A 239 5.32 22.20 10.15
N CYS A 240 4.64 22.60 9.09
CA CYS A 240 5.27 22.99 7.85
C CYS A 240 4.69 24.31 7.33
N ILE A 241 5.46 25.03 6.49
CA ILE A 241 5.06 26.33 5.96
C ILE A 241 4.63 26.16 4.50
N ALA A 242 3.39 26.53 4.19
CA ALA A 242 2.82 26.44 2.85
C ALA A 242 2.28 27.82 2.39
N ALA A 243 2.00 27.93 1.08
CA ALA A 243 1.40 29.16 0.52
C ALA A 243 -0.12 29.23 0.80
N SER A 244 -0.77 28.11 1.07
CA SER A 244 -2.21 27.97 1.33
C SER A 244 -2.52 26.60 1.90
N GLU A 245 -3.77 26.36 2.33
CA GLU A 245 -4.28 25.04 2.76
C GLU A 245 -4.54 24.08 1.60
N ARG A 246 -4.18 24.46 0.37
CA ARG A 246 -4.32 23.56 -0.78
C ARG A 246 -3.40 22.35 -0.61
N ILE A 247 -3.93 21.20 -0.94
CA ILE A 247 -3.24 19.93 -0.77
C ILE A 247 -1.91 19.85 -1.57
N ASP A 248 -1.84 20.45 -2.76
CA ASP A 248 -0.61 20.50 -3.56
C ASP A 248 0.49 21.32 -2.86
N ALA A 249 0.12 22.43 -2.21
CA ALA A 249 1.04 23.27 -1.44
C ALA A 249 1.50 22.57 -0.16
N ALA A 250 0.60 21.88 0.53
CA ALA A 250 0.89 21.10 1.72
C ALA A 250 1.85 19.94 1.38
N ILE A 251 1.55 19.14 0.35
CA ILE A 251 2.42 18.03 -0.09
C ILE A 251 3.82 18.53 -0.47
N ALA A 252 3.92 19.61 -1.25
CA ALA A 252 5.21 20.19 -1.61
C ALA A 252 6.03 20.59 -0.36
N SER A 253 5.35 21.14 0.66
CA SER A 253 6.00 21.52 1.92
C SER A 253 6.46 20.32 2.75
N ILE A 254 5.65 19.26 2.86
CA ILE A 254 5.95 18.02 3.60
C ILE A 254 7.08 17.26 2.92
N THR A 255 6.97 17.03 1.61
CA THR A 255 7.87 16.17 0.84
C THR A 255 9.13 16.87 0.33
N LYS A 256 9.17 18.21 0.40
CA LYS A 256 10.23 19.06 -0.19
C LYS A 256 10.35 18.90 -1.71
N LEU A 257 9.31 18.44 -2.37
CA LEU A 257 9.26 18.29 -3.83
C LEU A 257 8.96 19.62 -4.51
N SER A 258 9.41 19.73 -5.78
CA SER A 258 9.00 20.82 -6.65
C SER A 258 7.52 20.71 -7.02
N ARG A 259 6.91 21.83 -7.45
CA ARG A 259 5.50 21.85 -7.87
C ARG A 259 5.19 20.83 -8.99
N SER A 260 6.08 20.67 -9.96
CA SER A 260 5.91 19.72 -11.06
C SER A 260 5.96 18.26 -10.57
N GLN A 261 6.87 17.95 -9.64
CA GLN A 261 6.97 16.64 -9.01
C GLN A 261 5.74 16.33 -8.13
N THR A 262 5.25 17.33 -7.40
CA THR A 262 4.03 17.18 -6.60
C THR A 262 2.82 16.88 -7.49
N VAL A 263 2.64 17.60 -8.61
CA VAL A 263 1.56 17.32 -9.57
C VAL A 263 1.69 15.92 -10.18
N ALA A 264 2.90 15.44 -10.40
CA ALA A 264 3.14 14.08 -10.89
C ALA A 264 2.60 13.00 -9.92
N LEU A 265 2.68 13.22 -8.60
CA LEU A 265 2.11 12.27 -7.62
C LEU A 265 0.60 12.08 -7.78
N PHE A 266 -0.14 13.14 -8.10
CA PHE A 266 -1.58 13.05 -8.36
C PHE A 266 -1.88 12.26 -9.64
N ARG A 267 -1.15 12.54 -10.74
CA ARG A 267 -1.28 11.79 -12.00
C ARG A 267 -0.94 10.31 -11.86
N GLU A 268 0.02 10.00 -11.01
CA GLU A 268 0.46 8.63 -10.72
C GLU A 268 -0.41 7.93 -9.67
N LYS A 269 -1.54 8.57 -9.26
CA LYS A 269 -2.48 8.05 -8.24
C LYS A 269 -1.76 7.65 -6.94
N LYS A 270 -0.77 8.43 -6.53
CA LYS A 270 0.04 8.21 -5.32
C LYS A 270 -0.45 9.01 -4.11
N VAL A 271 -1.45 9.89 -4.29
CA VAL A 271 -2.05 10.71 -3.25
C VAL A 271 -3.42 10.17 -2.89
N PHE A 272 -3.62 9.90 -1.61
CA PHE A 272 -4.90 9.43 -1.07
C PHE A 272 -5.36 10.41 0.00
N LEU A 273 -6.63 10.75 -0.04
CA LEU A 273 -7.33 11.54 0.96
C LEU A 273 -8.46 10.69 1.54
N ASN A 274 -8.45 10.48 2.86
CA ASN A 274 -9.47 9.68 3.55
C ASN A 274 -9.66 8.30 2.88
N ASN A 275 -8.54 7.64 2.58
CA ASN A 275 -8.45 6.32 1.90
C ASN A 275 -9.02 6.27 0.47
N ARG A 276 -9.23 7.42 -0.19
CA ARG A 276 -9.62 7.49 -1.60
C ARG A 276 -8.54 8.14 -2.44
N VAL A 277 -8.34 7.66 -3.66
CA VAL A 277 -7.43 8.31 -4.61
C VAL A 277 -7.92 9.74 -4.87
N LEU A 278 -7.04 10.69 -4.71
CA LEU A 278 -7.34 12.09 -5.00
C LEU A 278 -6.60 12.53 -6.27
N GLU A 279 -7.37 12.88 -7.31
CA GLU A 279 -6.82 13.42 -8.56
C GLU A 279 -6.84 14.97 -8.57
N ASN A 280 -7.72 15.59 -7.78
CA ASN A 280 -7.85 17.04 -7.66
C ASN A 280 -6.73 17.63 -6.78
N ASN A 281 -5.71 18.18 -7.40
CA ASN A 281 -4.57 18.80 -6.71
C ASN A 281 -4.90 20.17 -6.08
N SER A 282 -6.10 20.71 -6.31
CA SER A 282 -6.54 22.01 -5.78
C SER A 282 -7.47 21.88 -4.56
N TYR A 283 -7.67 20.66 -4.04
CA TYR A 283 -8.47 20.42 -2.86
C TYR A 283 -7.93 21.20 -1.65
N ASN A 284 -8.80 21.86 -0.92
CA ASN A 284 -8.47 22.52 0.35
C ASN A 284 -8.65 21.52 1.49
N LEU A 285 -7.58 21.29 2.24
CA LEU A 285 -7.56 20.41 3.39
C LEU A 285 -8.51 20.89 4.47
N LYS A 286 -9.18 19.95 5.13
CA LYS A 286 -10.04 20.20 6.29
C LYS A 286 -9.40 19.55 7.52
N PRO A 287 -9.56 20.13 8.72
CA PRO A 287 -9.12 19.46 9.94
C PRO A 287 -9.61 18.01 10.00
N GLU A 288 -8.76 17.11 10.46
CA GLU A 288 -8.92 15.66 10.52
C GLU A 288 -8.86 14.93 9.15
N ASP A 289 -8.59 15.63 8.05
CA ASP A 289 -8.31 14.96 6.80
C ASP A 289 -7.06 14.09 6.92
N THR A 290 -7.20 12.81 6.56
CA THR A 290 -6.08 11.86 6.52
C THR A 290 -5.48 11.83 5.12
N LEU A 291 -4.23 12.28 5.01
CA LEU A 291 -3.45 12.35 3.79
C LEU A 291 -2.42 11.24 3.74
N SER A 292 -2.54 10.29 2.81
CA SER A 292 -1.50 9.28 2.56
C SER A 292 -0.79 9.57 1.23
N ILE A 293 0.54 9.61 1.27
CA ILE A 293 1.39 9.86 0.09
C ILE A 293 2.32 8.67 -0.07
N ARG A 294 2.13 7.88 -1.14
CA ARG A 294 2.97 6.71 -1.40
C ARG A 294 4.46 7.08 -1.46
N GLY A 295 5.26 6.45 -0.60
CA GLY A 295 6.69 6.69 -0.49
C GLY A 295 7.10 7.79 0.50
N TYR A 296 6.14 8.54 1.05
CA TYR A 296 6.42 9.65 1.98
C TYR A 296 5.75 9.48 3.35
N GLY A 297 4.66 8.73 3.44
CA GLY A 297 3.97 8.45 4.71
C GLY A 297 2.51 8.88 4.75
N LYS A 298 1.94 8.74 5.96
CA LYS A 298 0.55 9.10 6.27
C LYS A 298 0.52 10.22 7.30
N PHE A 299 -0.37 11.17 7.09
CA PHE A 299 -0.47 12.41 7.84
C PHE A 299 -1.93 12.73 8.15
N ILE A 300 -2.20 13.30 9.32
CA ILE A 300 -3.50 13.85 9.68
C ILE A 300 -3.34 15.37 9.72
N TYR A 301 -4.16 16.08 8.98
CA TYR A 301 -4.16 17.53 9.00
C TYR A 301 -4.94 18.05 10.21
N LYS A 302 -4.30 18.86 11.05
CA LYS A 302 -4.91 19.41 12.27
C LYS A 302 -5.42 20.85 12.11
N GLY A 303 -4.99 21.55 11.08
CA GLY A 303 -5.41 22.90 10.79
C GLY A 303 -4.28 23.86 10.43
N CYS A 304 -4.66 25.10 10.12
CA CYS A 304 -3.70 26.18 9.87
C CYS A 304 -3.54 27.07 11.10
N GLY A 305 -2.30 27.54 11.27
CA GLY A 305 -1.95 28.53 12.29
C GLY A 305 -1.82 29.95 11.71
N HIS A 306 -1.01 30.79 12.37
CA HIS A 306 -0.78 32.16 11.99
C HIS A 306 0.01 32.31 10.69
N GLU A 307 -0.13 33.45 10.05
CA GLU A 307 0.66 33.79 8.86
C GLU A 307 2.07 34.25 9.23
N THR A 308 3.01 33.92 8.35
CA THR A 308 4.36 34.48 8.38
C THR A 308 4.36 35.92 7.84
N ARG A 309 5.40 36.70 8.13
CA ARG A 309 5.59 38.05 7.57
C ARG A 309 5.59 38.11 6.03
N LYS A 310 5.74 36.96 5.36
CA LYS A 310 5.75 36.83 3.89
C LYS A 310 4.42 36.29 3.31
N GLY A 311 3.33 36.30 4.09
CA GLY A 311 2.01 35.82 3.64
C GLY A 311 1.92 34.31 3.45
N ARG A 312 2.76 33.53 4.11
CA ARG A 312 2.65 32.06 4.13
C ARG A 312 2.03 31.64 5.46
N ILE A 313 1.36 30.49 5.46
CA ILE A 313 0.69 29.93 6.64
C ILE A 313 1.45 28.73 7.21
N TYR A 314 1.37 28.58 8.52
CA TYR A 314 1.79 27.35 9.18
C TYR A 314 0.65 26.33 9.10
N LEU A 315 0.97 25.13 8.62
CA LEU A 315 0.07 23.99 8.62
C LEU A 315 0.56 22.99 9.67
N THR A 316 -0.34 22.56 10.54
CA THR A 316 -0.06 21.55 11.57
C THR A 316 -0.54 20.18 11.10
N PHE A 317 0.32 19.18 11.21
CA PHE A 317 0.05 17.80 10.88
C PHE A 317 0.52 16.88 11.99
N GLU A 318 -0.14 15.75 12.14
CA GLU A 318 0.36 14.59 12.85
C GLU A 318 0.83 13.55 11.84
N ARG A 319 2.03 13.00 12.05
CA ARG A 319 2.62 11.95 11.20
C ARG A 319 2.57 10.62 11.93
N TYR A 320 2.18 9.56 11.22
CA TYR A 320 2.33 8.19 11.68
C TYR A 320 3.81 7.80 11.66
N VAL A 321 4.36 7.36 12.81
CA VAL A 321 5.81 7.08 13.01
C VAL A 321 6.05 5.58 13.16
#